data_d6ebbf82b820b4656e8a2d304d2331a4
#
_entry.id   d6ebbf82b820b4656e8a2d304d2331a4
#
_cell.length_a   1.000
_cell.length_b   1.000
_cell.length_c   1.000
_cell.angle_alpha   90.00
_cell.angle_beta   90.00
_cell.angle_gamma   90.00
#
_symmetry.space_group_name_H-M   'P 1'
#
loop_
_entity.id
_entity.type
_entity.pdbx_description
1 polymer ?
#
loop_
_entity_poly.entity_id
_entity_poly.type
_entity_poly.pdbx_seq_one_letter_code
_entity_poly.pdbx_strand_id
1 'polypeptide(L)' 'MNYNDYNTQKLRGLKRKLELIKSRGGKCELCGYDRNIAVLEFHHINPDEKEFQLDMRHLSNTSLERLKEEADKSQLLC' A
#
# COMPACT_ATOMS: atom_id res chain seq x y z
N MET A 1 23.59 10.70 12.93
CA MET A 1 22.32 9.95 12.82
C MET A 1 22.12 9.47 11.42
N ASN A 2 21.75 8.23 11.25
CA ASN A 2 21.55 7.64 9.93
C ASN A 2 20.07 7.67 9.55
N TYR A 3 19.71 8.52 8.62
CA TYR A 3 18.32 8.69 8.19
C TYR A 3 17.84 7.61 7.24
N ASN A 4 18.75 6.74 6.79
CA ASN A 4 18.43 5.65 5.89
C ASN A 4 18.38 4.30 6.58
N ASP A 5 18.23 4.31 7.92
CA ASP A 5 18.14 3.06 8.64
C ASP A 5 16.80 2.36 8.34
N TYR A 6 16.72 1.10 8.75
CA TYR A 6 15.57 0.26 8.52
C TYR A 6 14.27 0.86 9.09
N ASN A 7 14.35 1.44 10.28
CA ASN A 7 13.18 2.00 10.95
C ASN A 7 12.59 3.18 10.18
N THR A 8 13.45 4.05 9.66
CA THR A 8 13.01 5.22 8.87
C THR A 8 12.32 4.76 7.59
N GLN A 9 12.88 3.76 6.90
CA GLN A 9 12.27 3.23 5.69
C GLN A 9 10.94 2.55 5.98
N LYS A 10 10.85 1.82 7.07
CA LYS A 10 9.62 1.15 7.49
C LYS A 10 8.50 2.15 7.77
N LEU A 11 8.81 3.22 8.48
CA LEU A 11 7.81 4.27 8.78
C LEU A 11 7.33 4.96 7.52
N ARG A 12 8.23 5.24 6.58
CA ARG A 12 7.86 5.85 5.30
C ARG A 12 6.92 4.94 4.52
N GLY A 13 7.26 3.67 4.44
CA GLY A 13 6.43 2.69 3.73
C GLY A 13 5.06 2.56 4.34
N LEU A 14 4.98 2.50 5.67
CA LEU A 14 3.71 2.41 6.38
C LEU A 14 2.84 3.65 6.14
N LYS A 15 3.44 4.83 6.21
CA LYS A 15 2.73 6.08 5.96
C LYS A 15 2.14 6.12 4.55
N ARG A 16 2.93 5.73 3.56
CA ARG A 16 2.46 5.67 2.17
C ARG A 16 1.36 4.64 1.98
N LYS A 17 1.49 3.48 2.63
CA LYS A 17 0.44 2.46 2.59
C LYS A 17 -0.88 3.02 3.13
N LEU A 18 -0.84 3.69 4.26
CA LEU A 18 -2.04 4.28 4.86
C LEU A 18 -2.65 5.36 3.96
N GLU A 19 -1.83 6.17 3.31
CA GLU A 19 -2.33 7.17 2.37
C GLU A 19 -3.05 6.53 1.20
N LEU A 20 -2.49 5.45 0.64
CA LEU A 20 -3.12 4.71 -0.45
C LEU A 20 -4.44 4.07 0.00
N ILE A 21 -4.46 3.48 1.18
CA ILE A 21 -5.68 2.87 1.73
C ILE A 21 -6.77 3.92 1.89
N LYS A 22 -6.44 5.09 2.44
CA LYS A 22 -7.39 6.17 2.61
C LYS A 22 -7.94 6.67 1.27
N SER A 23 -7.09 6.72 0.25
CA SER A 23 -7.53 7.15 -1.09
C SER A 23 -8.49 6.15 -1.73
N ARG A 24 -8.52 4.91 -1.26
CA ARG A 24 -9.42 3.85 -1.75
C ARG A 24 -10.65 3.68 -0.86
N GLY A 25 -10.90 4.60 0.06
CA GLY A 25 -12.07 4.56 0.91
C GLY A 25 -11.80 4.06 2.33
N GLY A 26 -10.61 3.57 2.63
CA GLY A 26 -10.21 3.20 3.98
C GLY A 26 -10.89 1.98 4.57
N LYS A 27 -11.37 1.06 3.73
CA LYS A 27 -12.06 -0.13 4.21
C LYS A 27 -11.90 -1.29 3.21
N CYS A 28 -12.09 -2.51 3.71
CA CYS A 28 -12.09 -3.70 2.86
C CYS A 28 -13.22 -3.61 1.83
N GLU A 29 -12.89 -3.86 0.57
CA GLU A 29 -13.87 -3.75 -0.52
C GLU A 29 -14.90 -4.87 -0.51
N LEU A 30 -14.60 -6.00 0.16
CA LEU A 30 -15.52 -7.12 0.24
C LEU A 30 -16.43 -7.06 1.46
N CYS A 31 -15.88 -6.81 2.65
CA CYS A 31 -16.65 -6.90 3.90
C CYS A 31 -16.83 -5.56 4.62
N GLY A 32 -16.16 -4.50 4.15
CA GLY A 32 -16.28 -3.18 4.76
C GLY A 32 -15.50 -3.00 6.04
N TYR A 33 -14.60 -3.92 6.40
CA TYR A 33 -13.80 -3.80 7.60
C TYR A 33 -12.94 -2.55 7.56
N ASP A 34 -13.03 -1.71 8.60
CA ASP A 34 -12.30 -0.45 8.66
C ASP A 34 -11.75 -0.12 10.05
N ARG A 35 -11.81 -1.05 10.99
CA ARG A 35 -11.39 -0.79 12.38
C ARG A 35 -9.88 -0.59 12.51
N ASN A 36 -9.12 -1.34 11.73
CA ASN A 36 -7.66 -1.20 11.70
C ASN A 36 -7.20 -1.27 10.25
N ILE A 37 -7.07 -0.10 9.63
CA ILE A 37 -6.73 -0.03 8.21
C ILE A 37 -5.32 -0.55 7.92
N ALA A 38 -4.46 -0.65 8.93
CA ALA A 38 -3.11 -1.15 8.72
C ALA A 38 -3.07 -2.65 8.37
N VAL A 39 -4.15 -3.40 8.66
CA VAL A 39 -4.22 -4.81 8.27
C VAL A 39 -4.77 -5.03 6.88
N LEU A 40 -5.28 -3.97 6.24
CA LEU A 40 -5.75 -4.06 4.87
C LEU A 40 -4.56 -4.15 3.91
N GLU A 41 -4.73 -4.92 2.84
CA GLU A 41 -3.67 -5.10 1.85
C GLU A 41 -4.23 -5.01 0.44
N PHE A 42 -3.34 -4.65 -0.50
CA PHE A 42 -3.69 -4.57 -1.91
C PHE A 42 -3.42 -5.92 -2.58
N HIS A 43 -4.44 -6.45 -3.22
CA HIS A 43 -4.35 -7.70 -3.98
C HIS A 43 -4.63 -7.41 -5.45
N HIS A 44 -3.70 -7.72 -6.33
CA HIS A 44 -3.86 -7.46 -7.75
C HIS A 44 -5.03 -8.26 -8.31
N ILE A 45 -5.93 -7.57 -9.01
CA ILE A 45 -7.10 -8.19 -9.60
C ILE A 45 -6.68 -9.10 -10.75
N ASN A 46 -5.77 -8.62 -11.59
CA ASN A 46 -5.22 -9.41 -12.70
C ASN A 46 -3.70 -9.51 -12.50
N PRO A 47 -3.17 -10.71 -12.17
CA PRO A 47 -1.72 -10.88 -11.96
C PRO A 47 -0.88 -10.50 -13.18
N ASP A 48 -1.43 -10.58 -14.39
CA ASP A 48 -0.69 -10.25 -15.60
C ASP A 48 -0.44 -8.76 -15.74
N GLU A 49 -1.20 -7.93 -15.06
CA GLU A 49 -1.02 -6.47 -15.06
C GLU A 49 -0.09 -5.99 -13.95
N LYS A 50 0.33 -6.88 -13.08
CA LYS A 50 1.20 -6.54 -11.96
C LYS A 50 2.60 -6.18 -12.43
N GLU A 51 3.04 -4.95 -12.17
CA GLU A 51 4.41 -4.53 -12.44
C GLU A 51 5.32 -4.76 -11.24
N PHE A 52 4.81 -4.53 -10.04
CA PHE A 52 5.55 -4.77 -8.81
C PHE A 52 4.59 -4.99 -7.66
N GLN A 53 5.10 -5.55 -6.57
CA GLN A 53 4.31 -5.81 -5.37
C GLN A 53 4.28 -4.57 -4.49
N LEU A 54 3.10 -4.25 -3.92
CA LEU A 54 2.97 -3.14 -2.99
C LEU A 54 3.38 -3.58 -1.58
N ASP A 55 4.62 -4.00 -1.45
CA ASP A 55 5.20 -4.37 -0.18
C ASP A 55 5.92 -3.17 0.45
N MET A 56 6.41 -3.36 1.67
CA MET A 56 7.05 -2.28 2.43
C MET A 56 8.25 -1.69 1.70
N ARG A 57 9.00 -2.50 1.00
CA ARG A 57 10.17 -2.08 0.27
C ARG A 57 9.82 -1.15 -0.89
N HIS A 58 8.83 -1.55 -1.69
CA HIS A 58 8.38 -0.73 -2.82
C HIS A 58 7.68 0.53 -2.34
N LEU A 59 6.88 0.43 -1.28
CA LEU A 59 6.22 1.60 -0.70
C LEU A 59 7.22 2.66 -0.24
N SER A 60 8.38 2.24 0.26
CA SER A 60 9.41 3.15 0.73
C SER A 60 10.23 3.80 -0.38
N ASN A 61 10.41 3.12 -1.50
CA ASN A 61 11.40 3.48 -2.52
C ASN A 61 10.81 3.86 -3.88
N THR A 62 9.52 3.69 -4.08
CA THR A 62 8.85 3.98 -5.35
C THR A 62 8.11 5.31 -5.24
N SER A 63 8.02 6.06 -6.34
CA SER A 63 7.28 7.31 -6.35
C SER A 63 5.80 7.09 -6.03
N LEU A 64 5.17 8.07 -5.40
CA LEU A 64 3.77 7.97 -5.02
C LEU A 64 2.85 7.78 -6.22
N GLU A 65 3.18 8.41 -7.34
CA GLU A 65 2.39 8.28 -8.57
C GLU A 65 2.37 6.83 -9.06
N ARG A 66 3.52 6.18 -9.08
CA ARG A 66 3.61 4.78 -9.50
C ARG A 66 2.92 3.85 -8.52
N LEU A 67 3.00 4.16 -7.23
CA LEU A 67 2.28 3.40 -6.22
C LEU A 67 0.77 3.51 -6.42
N LYS A 68 0.26 4.68 -6.74
CA LYS A 68 -1.17 4.87 -7.00
C LYS A 68 -1.62 4.13 -8.25
N GLU A 69 -0.83 4.14 -9.30
CA GLU A 69 -1.13 3.39 -10.52
C GLU A 69 -1.23 1.89 -10.23
N GLU A 70 -0.29 1.37 -9.44
CA GLU A 70 -0.30 -0.04 -9.07
C GLU A 70 -1.47 -0.38 -8.15
N ALA A 71 -1.80 0.52 -7.22
CA ALA A 71 -2.94 0.34 -6.34
C ALA A 71 -4.27 0.31 -7.11
N ASP A 72 -4.36 1.08 -8.19
CA ASP A 72 -5.57 1.10 -9.03
C ASP A 72 -5.82 -0.25 -9.73
N LYS A 73 -4.78 -1.06 -9.88
CA LYS A 73 -4.89 -2.41 -10.45
C LYS A 73 -5.26 -3.46 -9.41
N SER A 74 -5.49 -3.05 -8.17
CA SER A 74 -5.63 -3.94 -7.03
C SER A 74 -6.95 -3.73 -6.31
N GLN A 75 -7.37 -4.75 -5.56
CA GLN A 75 -8.46 -4.64 -4.59
C GLN A 75 -7.87 -4.46 -3.21
N LEU A 76 -8.52 -3.67 -2.36
CA LEU A 76 -8.15 -3.50 -0.98
C LEU A 76 -8.92 -4.48 -0.12
N LEU A 77 -8.24 -5.43 0.49
CA LEU A 77 -8.86 -6.54 1.22
C LEU A 77 -8.27 -6.68 2.63
N CYS A 78 -9.07 -7.17 3.53
CA CYS A 78 -8.62 -7.50 4.89
C CYS A 78 -7.91 -8.85 4.97
#